data_c20fb3fc129724339f2f8ff0085dcdaa
#
_entry.id   c20fb3fc129724339f2f8ff0085dcdaa
#
_cell.length_a   1.000
_cell.length_b   1.000
_cell.length_c   1.000
_cell.angle_alpha   90.00
_cell.angle_beta   90.00
_cell.angle_gamma   90.00
#
_symmetry.space_group_name_H-M   'P 1'
#
loop_
_entity.id
_entity.type
_entity.pdbx_description
1 polymer ?
#
loop_
_entity_poly.entity_id
_entity_poly.type
_entity_poly.pdbx_seq_one_letter_code
_entity_poly.pdbx_strand_id
1 'polypeptide(L)'
;MQITNVICPTSKYSIKCPFEMTPEYITVHNTYNDASAMSEISYMLGNDLKTSFHAAVDDYRVVTGLPFNRNGYHAGDGRTGTGNRKSIGIEICYSKSGGERFDNAEKLAAEYIAYLLKQYGWGIDRVKKHQDWSGKYCPHRTLDRGWDRFLNMIRSYLGGVEPAPQPAPSADHLYANGSTSEIIYADTSLTKRIGCLNPWEQCYCYGIFNGRPLVRYEVGNTGVYKIGWARWVGGVRNTGNVNVTNVYANGSTRENIFANTDCSMKIGSLDPWEKCDCLGLFENKPVVIYKVNGTNNYKTGFAVWVNGVK
;
A
#
# COMPACT_ATOMS: atom_id res chain seq x y z
N MET A 1 21.11 0.15 0.31
CA MET A 1 20.91 1.24 -0.66
C MET A 1 22.23 1.83 -1.09
N GLN A 2 22.51 1.91 -2.41
CA GLN A 2 23.71 2.56 -2.97
C GLN A 2 23.31 3.96 -3.46
N ILE A 3 24.05 5.00 -3.05
CA ILE A 3 23.83 6.39 -3.49
C ILE A 3 25.06 6.86 -4.27
N THR A 4 24.84 7.40 -5.46
CA THR A 4 25.87 7.98 -6.34
C THR A 4 25.58 9.47 -6.52
N ASN A 5 26.56 10.32 -6.27
CA ASN A 5 26.41 11.76 -6.41
C ASN A 5 27.01 12.25 -7.74
N VAL A 6 26.16 12.82 -8.61
CA VAL A 6 26.54 13.45 -9.89
C VAL A 6 25.98 14.87 -9.88
N ILE A 7 26.51 15.69 -8.98
CA ILE A 7 25.90 16.99 -8.66
C ILE A 7 26.09 17.99 -9.79
N CYS A 8 25.02 18.73 -10.11
CA CYS A 8 24.96 19.81 -11.06
C CYS A 8 26.13 20.80 -10.89
N PRO A 9 26.92 21.07 -11.92
CA PRO A 9 27.99 22.05 -11.82
C PRO A 9 27.42 23.47 -11.65
N THR A 10 28.11 24.31 -10.90
CA THR A 10 27.65 25.68 -10.61
C THR A 10 27.40 26.53 -11.84
N SER A 11 28.11 26.24 -12.94
CA SER A 11 27.89 26.89 -14.24
C SER A 11 26.50 26.66 -14.84
N LYS A 12 25.80 25.59 -14.41
CA LYS A 12 24.43 25.30 -14.85
C LYS A 12 23.34 25.70 -13.84
N TYR A 13 23.71 26.27 -12.71
CA TYR A 13 22.74 26.66 -11.68
C TYR A 13 21.69 27.64 -12.22
N SER A 14 22.09 28.62 -13.04
CA SER A 14 21.16 29.60 -13.61
C SER A 14 20.04 28.98 -14.43
N ILE A 15 20.27 27.80 -14.98
CA ILE A 15 19.30 27.05 -15.81
C ILE A 15 18.52 26.04 -14.96
N LYS A 16 19.24 25.22 -14.18
CA LYS A 16 18.69 24.02 -13.52
C LYS A 16 18.12 24.28 -12.12
N CYS A 17 18.78 25.14 -11.34
CA CYS A 17 18.44 25.34 -9.92
C CYS A 17 18.85 26.76 -9.43
N PRO A 18 18.31 27.84 -10.04
CA PRO A 18 18.80 29.20 -9.81
C PRO A 18 18.58 29.75 -8.41
N PHE A 19 17.68 29.15 -7.62
CA PHE A 19 17.30 29.68 -6.34
C PHE A 19 17.75 28.78 -5.18
N GLU A 20 18.15 29.40 -4.10
CA GLU A 20 18.31 28.69 -2.84
C GLU A 20 16.97 28.16 -2.33
N MET A 21 17.01 27.03 -1.65
CA MET A 21 15.85 26.33 -1.11
C MET A 21 16.15 25.77 0.27
N THR A 22 15.22 25.96 1.19
CA THR A 22 15.09 25.14 2.37
C THR A 22 13.98 24.14 2.09
N PRO A 23 14.30 22.86 1.92
CA PRO A 23 13.27 21.86 1.57
C PRO A 23 12.30 21.65 2.72
N GLU A 24 11.03 21.50 2.38
CA GLU A 24 9.92 21.20 3.30
C GLU A 24 9.17 19.93 2.92
N TYR A 25 9.35 19.45 1.69
CA TYR A 25 8.62 18.33 1.12
C TYR A 25 9.52 17.46 0.25
N ILE A 26 9.04 16.26 -0.04
CA ILE A 26 9.55 15.37 -1.09
C ILE A 26 8.45 15.19 -2.12
N THR A 27 8.76 15.41 -3.40
CA THR A 27 7.82 15.19 -4.51
C THR A 27 8.22 13.97 -5.30
N VAL A 28 7.30 13.04 -5.45
CA VAL A 28 7.49 11.77 -6.18
C VAL A 28 7.00 11.89 -7.61
N HIS A 29 7.82 11.38 -8.52
CA HIS A 29 7.55 11.32 -9.97
C HIS A 29 7.80 9.92 -10.52
N ASN A 30 7.29 9.66 -11.70
CA ASN A 30 7.68 8.54 -12.57
C ASN A 30 8.22 9.10 -13.89
N THR A 31 9.35 8.57 -14.37
CA THR A 31 10.06 9.07 -15.56
C THR A 31 9.30 8.94 -16.87
N TYR A 32 8.29 8.07 -16.94
CA TYR A 32 7.53 7.73 -18.16
C TYR A 32 8.41 7.16 -19.32
N ASN A 33 9.57 6.61 -18.96
CA ASN A 33 10.49 5.91 -19.86
C ASN A 33 11.14 4.70 -19.17
N ASP A 34 12.14 4.08 -19.78
CA ASP A 34 12.85 2.91 -19.27
C ASP A 34 14.37 3.15 -19.12
N ALA A 35 14.76 4.41 -18.95
CA ALA A 35 16.15 4.76 -18.68
C ALA A 35 16.56 4.47 -17.23
N SER A 36 17.85 4.25 -16.98
CA SER A 36 18.43 4.11 -15.65
C SER A 36 18.52 5.45 -14.91
N ALA A 37 18.66 5.43 -13.60
CA ALA A 37 18.86 6.65 -12.80
C ALA A 37 20.06 7.47 -13.26
N MET A 38 21.16 6.80 -13.64
CA MET A 38 22.34 7.48 -14.18
C MET A 38 22.02 8.17 -15.51
N SER A 39 21.29 7.51 -16.40
CA SER A 39 20.90 8.07 -17.69
C SER A 39 19.97 9.28 -17.51
N GLU A 40 19.01 9.21 -16.59
CA GLU A 40 18.11 10.32 -16.28
C GLU A 40 18.85 11.56 -15.79
N ILE A 41 19.75 11.38 -14.80
CA ILE A 41 20.57 12.49 -14.27
C ILE A 41 21.52 13.03 -15.32
N SER A 42 22.20 12.16 -16.08
CA SER A 42 23.13 12.59 -17.13
C SER A 42 22.41 13.38 -18.22
N TYR A 43 21.24 12.92 -18.65
CA TYR A 43 20.42 13.65 -19.63
C TYR A 43 19.96 15.01 -19.08
N MET A 44 19.45 15.04 -17.86
CA MET A 44 19.00 16.26 -17.19
C MET A 44 20.12 17.30 -17.09
N LEU A 45 21.32 16.88 -16.67
CA LEU A 45 22.48 17.77 -16.54
C LEU A 45 23.13 18.13 -17.89
N GLY A 46 23.04 17.24 -18.89
CA GLY A 46 23.67 17.40 -20.20
C GLY A 46 23.00 18.40 -21.14
N ASN A 47 21.75 18.78 -20.87
CA ASN A 47 20.97 19.69 -21.72
C ASN A 47 20.73 21.07 -21.06
N ASP A 48 20.19 22.02 -21.83
CA ASP A 48 19.87 23.37 -21.35
C ASP A 48 18.38 23.62 -21.13
N LEU A 49 17.57 22.54 -21.06
CA LEU A 49 16.18 22.63 -20.64
C LEU A 49 16.11 22.97 -19.14
N LYS A 50 15.11 23.75 -18.75
CA LYS A 50 14.93 24.11 -17.33
C LYS A 50 14.50 22.93 -16.45
N THR A 51 13.81 21.94 -17.03
CA THR A 51 13.36 20.75 -16.29
C THR A 51 14.52 20.14 -15.50
N SER A 52 14.31 19.95 -14.21
CA SER A 52 15.35 19.50 -13.30
C SER A 52 14.75 18.93 -12.03
N PHE A 53 15.39 17.91 -11.47
CA PHE A 53 14.98 17.19 -10.27
C PHE A 53 16.20 16.77 -9.46
N HIS A 54 15.99 16.39 -8.19
CA HIS A 54 17.09 16.23 -7.25
C HIS A 54 17.72 14.84 -7.29
N ALA A 55 16.91 13.81 -7.50
CA ALA A 55 17.39 12.43 -7.57
C ALA A 55 16.55 11.59 -8.53
N ALA A 56 17.18 10.58 -9.11
CA ALA A 56 16.53 9.48 -9.80
C ALA A 56 16.88 8.15 -9.11
N VAL A 57 15.95 7.20 -9.14
CA VAL A 57 16.08 5.90 -8.50
C VAL A 57 15.77 4.80 -9.50
N ASP A 58 16.72 3.92 -9.74
CA ASP A 58 16.56 2.72 -10.55
C ASP A 58 16.46 1.44 -9.68
N ASP A 59 16.52 0.29 -10.29
CA ASP A 59 16.31 -1.01 -9.64
C ASP A 59 17.43 -1.42 -8.66
N TYR A 60 18.53 -0.66 -8.57
CA TYR A 60 19.61 -0.99 -7.64
C TYR A 60 20.33 0.21 -6.99
N ARG A 61 20.14 1.44 -7.48
CA ARG A 61 20.81 2.63 -6.92
C ARG A 61 19.98 3.90 -6.99
N VAL A 62 20.39 4.86 -6.20
CA VAL A 62 19.97 6.27 -6.25
C VAL A 62 21.08 7.09 -6.89
N VAL A 63 20.74 7.99 -7.81
CA VAL A 63 21.68 8.97 -8.37
C VAL A 63 21.15 10.37 -8.06
N THR A 64 21.94 11.18 -7.34
CA THR A 64 21.59 12.57 -7.03
C THR A 64 22.15 13.52 -8.08
N GLY A 65 21.34 14.49 -8.52
CA GLY A 65 21.67 15.43 -9.60
C GLY A 65 21.69 16.89 -9.17
N LEU A 66 20.78 17.33 -8.30
CA LEU A 66 20.76 18.69 -7.75
C LEU A 66 21.11 18.71 -6.27
N PRO A 67 21.78 19.77 -5.79
CA PRO A 67 21.91 19.98 -4.34
C PRO A 67 20.53 20.21 -3.70
N PHE A 68 20.29 19.64 -2.53
CA PHE A 68 18.98 19.74 -1.85
C PHE A 68 18.68 21.12 -1.29
N ASN A 69 19.68 21.95 -1.14
CA ASN A 69 19.50 23.36 -0.76
C ASN A 69 19.25 24.29 -1.96
N ARG A 70 18.94 23.74 -3.11
CA ARG A 70 18.57 24.49 -4.31
C ARG A 70 17.28 23.93 -4.90
N ASN A 71 16.51 24.82 -5.56
CA ASN A 71 15.25 24.45 -6.18
C ASN A 71 15.42 23.50 -7.37
N GLY A 72 14.33 22.79 -7.76
CA GLY A 72 14.20 22.12 -9.05
C GLY A 72 13.03 22.67 -9.84
N TYR A 73 12.93 22.29 -11.11
CA TYR A 73 11.78 22.57 -11.97
C TYR A 73 11.12 21.25 -12.39
N HIS A 74 10.35 20.64 -11.48
CA HIS A 74 9.75 19.31 -11.66
C HIS A 74 8.24 19.25 -11.33
N ALA A 75 7.72 20.22 -10.56
CA ALA A 75 6.36 20.13 -10.01
C ALA A 75 5.27 20.76 -10.90
N GLY A 76 5.66 21.47 -11.95
CA GLY A 76 4.71 22.09 -12.88
C GLY A 76 3.94 23.28 -12.33
N ASP A 77 4.27 23.77 -11.14
CA ASP A 77 3.62 24.88 -10.41
C ASP A 77 4.30 26.25 -10.61
N GLY A 78 5.16 26.36 -11.62
CA GLY A 78 5.79 27.61 -12.02
C GLY A 78 7.04 27.99 -11.22
N ARG A 79 7.56 29.20 -11.50
CA ARG A 79 8.83 29.67 -10.92
C ARG A 79 8.79 29.88 -9.41
N THR A 80 7.65 30.22 -8.87
CA THR A 80 7.44 30.57 -7.46
C THR A 80 6.61 29.54 -6.68
N GLY A 81 6.15 28.48 -7.34
CA GLY A 81 5.31 27.46 -6.74
C GLY A 81 6.03 26.67 -5.66
N THR A 82 5.28 26.21 -4.68
CA THR A 82 5.82 25.51 -3.50
C THR A 82 6.49 24.20 -3.89
N GLY A 83 5.92 23.45 -4.83
CA GLY A 83 6.48 22.19 -5.30
C GLY A 83 7.89 22.37 -5.89
N ASN A 84 8.09 23.37 -6.76
CA ASN A 84 9.40 23.67 -7.33
C ASN A 84 10.36 24.33 -6.33
N ARG A 85 9.86 25.14 -5.38
CA ARG A 85 10.69 25.99 -4.51
C ARG A 85 10.98 25.38 -3.15
N LYS A 86 10.25 24.35 -2.73
CA LYS A 86 10.35 23.80 -1.39
C LYS A 86 10.32 22.27 -1.33
N SER A 87 10.41 21.57 -2.49
CA SER A 87 10.43 20.13 -2.44
C SER A 87 11.62 19.49 -3.17
N ILE A 88 12.08 18.38 -2.61
CA ILE A 88 13.07 17.49 -3.22
C ILE A 88 12.35 16.60 -4.23
N GLY A 89 12.58 16.81 -5.53
CA GLY A 89 11.98 15.98 -6.59
C GLY A 89 12.74 14.67 -6.78
N ILE A 90 12.02 13.56 -6.73
CA ILE A 90 12.56 12.20 -6.89
C ILE A 90 11.83 11.51 -8.04
N GLU A 91 12.57 11.06 -9.04
CA GLU A 91 12.09 10.32 -10.21
C GLU A 91 12.29 8.81 -10.02
N ILE A 92 11.22 8.02 -10.16
CA ILE A 92 11.29 6.56 -10.17
C ILE A 92 11.37 6.08 -11.61
N CYS A 93 12.45 5.37 -11.92
CA CYS A 93 12.79 4.88 -13.26
C CYS A 93 11.94 3.69 -13.72
N TYR A 94 12.06 3.31 -15.01
CA TYR A 94 11.40 2.15 -15.64
C TYR A 94 9.87 2.16 -15.61
N SER A 95 9.30 3.32 -15.48
CA SER A 95 7.85 3.43 -15.31
C SER A 95 7.05 3.21 -16.59
N LYS A 96 7.68 3.21 -17.78
CA LYS A 96 7.01 2.94 -19.05
C LYS A 96 6.69 1.46 -19.21
N SER A 97 7.68 0.57 -19.19
CA SER A 97 7.46 -0.87 -19.32
C SER A 97 6.98 -1.51 -18.00
N GLY A 98 7.40 -0.99 -16.86
CA GLY A 98 7.07 -1.57 -15.55
C GLY A 98 7.80 -2.87 -15.28
N GLY A 99 7.08 -3.85 -14.70
CA GLY A 99 7.63 -5.16 -14.35
C GLY A 99 8.61 -5.10 -13.18
N GLU A 100 9.44 -6.14 -13.05
CA GLU A 100 10.34 -6.33 -11.91
C GLU A 100 11.31 -5.15 -11.69
N ARG A 101 11.82 -4.56 -12.77
CA ARG A 101 12.74 -3.40 -12.66
C ARG A 101 12.06 -2.20 -12.03
N PHE A 102 10.80 -1.89 -12.42
CA PHE A 102 10.04 -0.82 -11.79
C PHE A 102 9.70 -1.18 -10.34
N ASP A 103 9.35 -2.43 -10.05
CA ASP A 103 9.02 -2.89 -8.70
C ASP A 103 10.21 -2.68 -7.75
N ASN A 104 11.42 -3.01 -8.20
CA ASN A 104 12.65 -2.79 -7.45
C ASN A 104 13.00 -1.30 -7.32
N ALA A 105 12.83 -0.52 -8.40
CA ALA A 105 13.05 0.93 -8.38
C ALA A 105 12.07 1.63 -7.41
N GLU A 106 10.80 1.27 -7.43
CA GLU A 106 9.79 1.83 -6.54
C GLU A 106 10.06 1.47 -5.07
N LYS A 107 10.46 0.24 -4.80
CA LYS A 107 10.87 -0.22 -3.46
C LYS A 107 12.09 0.53 -2.96
N LEU A 108 13.11 0.69 -3.79
CA LEU A 108 14.31 1.45 -3.44
C LEU A 108 14.02 2.94 -3.25
N ALA A 109 13.11 3.51 -4.05
CA ALA A 109 12.65 4.89 -3.86
C ALA A 109 11.94 5.06 -2.51
N ALA A 110 11.11 4.10 -2.10
CA ALA A 110 10.46 4.14 -0.78
C ALA A 110 11.49 4.10 0.35
N GLU A 111 12.53 3.25 0.24
CA GLU A 111 13.65 3.18 1.19
C GLU A 111 14.41 4.52 1.24
N TYR A 112 14.71 5.11 0.08
CA TYR A 112 15.42 6.38 -0.02
C TYR A 112 14.61 7.56 0.54
N ILE A 113 13.32 7.61 0.24
CA ILE A 113 12.42 8.63 0.79
C ILE A 113 12.36 8.52 2.32
N ALA A 114 12.23 7.32 2.86
CA ALA A 114 12.27 7.10 4.30
C ALA A 114 13.58 7.54 4.93
N TYR A 115 14.71 7.29 4.26
CA TYR A 115 16.02 7.79 4.67
C TYR A 115 16.04 9.33 4.75
N LEU A 116 15.53 10.03 3.72
CA LEU A 116 15.46 11.49 3.71
C LEU A 116 14.51 12.01 4.79
N LEU A 117 13.34 11.43 4.97
CA LEU A 117 12.41 11.82 6.04
C LEU A 117 13.08 11.75 7.41
N LYS A 118 13.86 10.70 7.68
CA LYS A 118 14.65 10.58 8.92
C LYS A 118 15.70 11.67 9.05
N GLN A 119 16.42 11.99 7.97
CA GLN A 119 17.46 13.02 7.97
C GLN A 119 16.91 14.42 8.29
N TYR A 120 15.70 14.72 7.81
CA TYR A 120 15.04 16.01 8.02
C TYR A 120 14.12 16.04 9.25
N GLY A 121 13.91 14.94 9.93
CA GLY A 121 12.94 14.84 11.04
C GLY A 121 11.49 15.02 10.59
N TRP A 122 11.17 14.57 9.38
CA TRP A 122 9.85 14.74 8.76
C TRP A 122 8.96 13.51 8.90
N GLY A 123 7.65 13.76 9.01
CA GLY A 123 6.62 12.73 8.89
C GLY A 123 6.28 12.41 7.44
N ILE A 124 5.46 11.36 7.27
CA ILE A 124 4.98 10.90 5.95
C ILE A 124 4.13 11.95 5.22
N ASP A 125 3.53 12.89 5.94
CA ASP A 125 2.75 14.01 5.42
C ASP A 125 3.57 14.95 4.51
N ARG A 126 4.89 14.89 4.60
CA ARG A 126 5.82 15.64 3.76
C ARG A 126 6.07 15.01 2.39
N VAL A 127 5.59 13.78 2.16
CA VAL A 127 5.68 13.13 0.84
C VAL A 127 4.46 13.51 0.00
N LYS A 128 4.73 14.11 -1.15
CA LYS A 128 3.72 14.63 -2.10
C LYS A 128 3.86 13.97 -3.46
N LYS A 129 2.75 13.91 -4.19
CA LYS A 129 2.72 13.54 -5.62
C LYS A 129 2.94 14.79 -6.47
N HIS A 130 3.49 14.67 -7.67
CA HIS A 130 3.44 15.75 -8.65
C HIS A 130 2.01 16.28 -8.84
N GLN A 131 1.04 15.38 -8.85
CA GLN A 131 -0.38 15.72 -8.98
C GLN A 131 -0.88 16.72 -7.92
N ASP A 132 -0.31 16.71 -6.71
CA ASP A 132 -0.72 17.62 -5.62
C ASP A 132 -0.36 19.09 -5.92
N TRP A 133 0.61 19.35 -6.82
CA TRP A 133 1.08 20.69 -7.14
C TRP A 133 0.41 21.29 -8.38
N SER A 134 0.23 20.51 -9.44
CA SER A 134 -0.22 21.02 -10.75
C SER A 134 -1.39 20.23 -11.35
N GLY A 135 -1.90 19.20 -10.66
CA GLY A 135 -2.96 18.34 -11.17
C GLY A 135 -2.49 17.30 -12.22
N LYS A 136 -1.22 17.33 -12.66
CA LYS A 136 -0.69 16.35 -13.60
C LYS A 136 -0.75 14.95 -12.99
N TYR A 137 -1.32 13.97 -13.71
CA TYR A 137 -1.37 12.57 -13.28
C TYR A 137 0.04 11.95 -13.27
N CYS A 138 0.76 12.21 -12.20
CA CYS A 138 2.12 11.74 -11.93
C CYS A 138 2.31 11.67 -10.41
N PRO A 139 2.93 10.60 -9.91
CA PRO A 139 3.60 9.47 -10.55
C PRO A 139 2.60 8.43 -11.08
N HIS A 140 2.39 8.36 -12.40
CA HIS A 140 1.29 7.63 -13.02
C HIS A 140 1.23 6.15 -12.63
N ARG A 141 2.33 5.40 -12.77
CA ARG A 141 2.36 3.97 -12.45
C ARG A 141 2.23 3.69 -10.95
N THR A 142 2.80 4.54 -10.12
CA THR A 142 2.66 4.47 -8.66
C THR A 142 1.21 4.78 -8.24
N LEU A 143 0.54 5.73 -8.91
CA LEU A 143 -0.88 6.05 -8.71
C LEU A 143 -1.78 4.91 -9.17
N ASP A 144 -1.52 4.31 -10.34
CA ASP A 144 -2.27 3.15 -10.84
C ASP A 144 -2.24 1.97 -9.87
N ARG A 145 -1.16 1.84 -9.12
CA ARG A 145 -0.95 0.80 -8.10
C ARG A 145 -1.47 1.17 -6.71
N GLY A 146 -1.87 2.42 -6.51
CA GLY A 146 -2.36 2.97 -5.25
C GLY A 146 -1.29 3.80 -4.52
N TRP A 147 -1.59 5.09 -4.33
CA TRP A 147 -0.69 6.03 -3.63
C TRP A 147 -0.43 5.62 -2.18
N ASP A 148 -1.48 5.21 -1.46
CA ASP A 148 -1.36 4.81 -0.05
C ASP A 148 -0.53 3.53 0.12
N ARG A 149 -0.59 2.60 -0.83
CA ARG A 149 0.33 1.47 -0.90
C ARG A 149 1.79 1.94 -0.90
N PHE A 150 2.11 2.94 -1.72
CA PHE A 150 3.47 3.49 -1.79
C PHE A 150 3.85 4.20 -0.48
N LEU A 151 2.95 5.00 0.10
CA LEU A 151 3.18 5.61 1.41
C LEU A 151 3.39 4.56 2.52
N ASN A 152 2.66 3.45 2.50
CA ASN A 152 2.85 2.35 3.44
C ASN A 152 4.21 1.67 3.26
N MET A 153 4.68 1.55 2.03
CA MET A 153 6.03 1.06 1.74
C MET A 153 7.11 2.00 2.35
N ILE A 154 6.93 3.32 2.27
CA ILE A 154 7.82 4.29 2.93
C ILE A 154 7.73 4.14 4.45
N ARG A 155 6.52 4.02 5.03
CA ARG A 155 6.33 3.83 6.47
C ARG A 155 7.05 2.60 6.99
N SER A 156 7.08 1.51 6.26
CA SER A 156 7.81 0.29 6.66
C SER A 156 9.31 0.54 6.85
N TYR A 157 9.90 1.43 6.05
CA TYR A 157 11.31 1.82 6.17
C TYR A 157 11.56 2.89 7.25
N LEU A 158 10.55 3.64 7.64
CA LEU A 158 10.70 4.65 8.71
C LEU A 158 10.92 4.00 10.10
N GLY A 159 10.75 2.71 10.23
CA GLY A 159 10.72 2.04 11.53
C GLY A 159 9.39 2.31 12.21
N GLY A 160 8.32 2.18 11.44
CA GLY A 160 6.99 2.65 11.69
C GLY A 160 6.51 2.51 13.13
N VAL A 161 6.33 3.67 13.76
CA VAL A 161 5.18 3.79 14.65
C VAL A 161 4.02 4.03 13.70
N GLU A 162 3.20 3.00 13.46
CA GLU A 162 1.86 3.17 12.89
C GLU A 162 1.14 4.31 13.62
N PRO A 163 0.22 5.05 12.95
CA PRO A 163 -0.75 5.84 13.70
C PRO A 163 -1.32 4.93 14.79
N ALA A 164 -1.39 5.42 16.03
CA ALA A 164 -1.67 4.63 17.22
C ALA A 164 -2.71 3.55 16.92
N PRO A 165 -2.40 2.27 17.10
CA PRO A 165 -3.31 1.22 16.72
C PRO A 165 -4.57 1.35 17.56
N GLN A 166 -5.73 1.33 16.92
CA GLN A 166 -6.82 0.59 17.55
C GLN A 166 -6.21 -0.74 18.01
N PRO A 167 -6.58 -1.29 19.20
CA PRO A 167 -5.91 -2.42 19.80
C PRO A 167 -5.71 -3.51 18.74
N ALA A 168 -4.47 -3.69 18.34
CA ALA A 168 -4.08 -4.58 17.27
C ALA A 168 -4.48 -6.00 17.67
N PRO A 169 -5.13 -6.74 16.78
CA PRO A 169 -4.96 -8.18 16.80
C PRO A 169 -3.45 -8.43 16.67
N SER A 170 -2.91 -9.33 17.46
CA SER A 170 -1.47 -9.57 17.65
C SER A 170 -0.67 -9.39 16.35
N ALA A 171 0.45 -8.67 16.41
CA ALA A 171 1.33 -8.30 15.29
C ALA A 171 1.78 -9.50 14.40
N ASP A 172 1.53 -10.71 14.85
CA ASP A 172 2.00 -11.96 14.26
C ASP A 172 1.23 -12.39 12.99
N HIS A 173 0.15 -11.69 12.62
CA HIS A 173 -0.75 -12.10 11.53
C HIS A 173 -0.94 -11.08 10.43
N LEU A 174 -0.08 -10.05 10.36
CA LEU A 174 -0.11 -9.06 9.28
C LEU A 174 0.75 -9.51 8.10
N TYR A 175 0.14 -9.59 6.94
CA TYR A 175 0.77 -10.01 5.68
C TYR A 175 0.56 -8.98 4.59
N ALA A 176 1.43 -8.98 3.61
CA ALA A 176 1.25 -8.23 2.37
C ALA A 176 1.05 -9.21 1.21
N ASN A 177 0.11 -8.90 0.33
CA ASN A 177 -0.04 -9.63 -0.92
C ASN A 177 1.25 -9.49 -1.76
N GLY A 178 1.48 -10.41 -2.71
CA GLY A 178 2.62 -10.34 -3.63
C GLY A 178 2.43 -9.30 -4.74
N SER A 179 3.20 -9.45 -5.81
CA SER A 179 3.19 -8.53 -6.96
C SER A 179 1.96 -8.66 -7.86
N THR A 180 1.07 -9.60 -7.61
CA THR A 180 -0.16 -9.83 -8.37
C THR A 180 -1.39 -9.63 -7.51
N SER A 181 -2.53 -9.26 -8.13
CA SER A 181 -3.80 -9.21 -7.41
C SER A 181 -4.28 -10.61 -7.02
N GLU A 182 -4.79 -10.76 -5.81
CA GLU A 182 -5.41 -11.99 -5.33
C GLU A 182 -6.90 -11.79 -5.11
N ILE A 183 -7.71 -12.66 -5.71
CA ILE A 183 -9.19 -12.60 -5.58
C ILE A 183 -9.58 -13.16 -4.21
N ILE A 184 -10.49 -12.46 -3.55
CA ILE A 184 -11.05 -12.85 -2.25
C ILE A 184 -12.49 -13.34 -2.44
N TYR A 185 -12.78 -14.45 -1.78
CA TYR A 185 -14.04 -15.18 -1.91
C TYR A 185 -14.77 -15.30 -0.57
N ALA A 186 -16.11 -15.32 -0.61
CA ALA A 186 -16.93 -15.52 0.57
C ALA A 186 -16.89 -16.95 1.11
N ASP A 187 -16.45 -17.91 0.30
CA ASP A 187 -16.54 -19.35 0.58
C ASP A 187 -15.27 -20.11 0.21
N THR A 188 -15.04 -21.25 0.85
CA THR A 188 -13.87 -22.11 0.63
C THR A 188 -13.87 -22.84 -0.72
N SER A 189 -15.00 -22.92 -1.40
CA SER A 189 -15.11 -23.44 -2.77
C SER A 189 -14.66 -22.42 -3.82
N LEU A 190 -14.41 -21.16 -3.41
CA LEU A 190 -14.00 -20.06 -4.26
C LEU A 190 -15.01 -19.76 -5.39
N THR A 191 -16.30 -19.80 -5.06
CA THR A 191 -17.36 -19.58 -6.04
C THR A 191 -17.90 -18.15 -6.03
N LYS A 192 -17.99 -17.53 -4.84
CA LYS A 192 -18.55 -16.19 -4.70
C LYS A 192 -17.43 -15.17 -4.42
N ARG A 193 -17.00 -14.47 -5.48
CA ARG A 193 -16.05 -13.35 -5.33
C ARG A 193 -16.68 -12.21 -4.53
N ILE A 194 -15.91 -11.63 -3.58
CA ILE A 194 -16.33 -10.48 -2.77
C ILE A 194 -15.37 -9.30 -2.90
N GLY A 195 -14.20 -9.50 -3.46
CA GLY A 195 -13.21 -8.45 -3.66
C GLY A 195 -11.87 -8.98 -4.16
N CYS A 196 -10.83 -8.21 -3.98
CA CYS A 196 -9.44 -8.59 -4.25
C CYS A 196 -8.51 -7.85 -3.30
N LEU A 197 -7.37 -8.47 -3.01
CA LEU A 197 -6.18 -7.79 -2.53
C LEU A 197 -5.39 -7.31 -3.75
N ASN A 198 -5.07 -6.05 -3.79
CA ASN A 198 -4.20 -5.49 -4.82
C ASN A 198 -2.74 -5.94 -4.59
N PRO A 199 -1.85 -5.79 -5.59
CA PRO A 199 -0.44 -6.01 -5.35
C PRO A 199 0.04 -5.20 -4.14
N TRP A 200 0.79 -5.88 -3.25
CA TRP A 200 1.38 -5.31 -2.03
C TRP A 200 0.38 -4.77 -0.99
N GLU A 201 -0.92 -4.97 -1.20
CA GLU A 201 -1.93 -4.61 -0.22
C GLU A 201 -1.78 -5.45 1.04
N GLN A 202 -1.88 -4.80 2.19
CA GLN A 202 -1.76 -5.47 3.48
C GLN A 202 -3.08 -6.12 3.88
N CYS A 203 -2.99 -7.27 4.54
CA CYS A 203 -4.12 -7.96 5.10
C CYS A 203 -3.75 -8.62 6.43
N TYR A 204 -4.75 -8.83 7.28
CA TYR A 204 -4.64 -9.67 8.45
C TYR A 204 -5.05 -11.10 8.10
N CYS A 205 -4.23 -12.09 8.45
CA CYS A 205 -4.55 -13.48 8.23
C CYS A 205 -4.94 -14.17 9.56
N TYR A 206 -6.13 -14.74 9.61
CA TYR A 206 -6.61 -15.53 10.74
C TYR A 206 -6.00 -16.93 10.80
N GLY A 207 -5.42 -17.40 9.69
CA GLY A 207 -4.84 -18.73 9.54
C GLY A 207 -5.27 -19.40 8.26
N ILE A 208 -4.94 -20.68 8.12
CA ILE A 208 -5.26 -21.52 6.97
C ILE A 208 -6.35 -22.53 7.35
N PHE A 209 -7.36 -22.66 6.50
CA PHE A 209 -8.37 -23.70 6.60
C PHE A 209 -8.62 -24.32 5.21
N ASN A 210 -8.57 -25.64 5.13
CA ASN A 210 -8.68 -26.40 3.86
C ASN A 210 -7.70 -25.89 2.78
N GLY A 211 -6.46 -25.55 3.19
CA GLY A 211 -5.43 -25.02 2.30
C GLY A 211 -5.67 -23.58 1.80
N ARG A 212 -6.65 -22.87 2.36
CA ARG A 212 -7.02 -21.51 2.00
C ARG A 212 -6.68 -20.54 3.14
N PRO A 213 -5.94 -19.44 2.90
CA PRO A 213 -5.82 -18.37 3.87
C PRO A 213 -7.15 -17.65 4.09
N LEU A 214 -7.52 -17.44 5.35
CA LEU A 214 -8.63 -16.58 5.74
C LEU A 214 -8.07 -15.19 6.06
N VAL A 215 -8.43 -14.19 5.26
CA VAL A 215 -7.85 -12.85 5.35
C VAL A 215 -8.92 -11.77 5.54
N ARG A 216 -8.55 -10.73 6.31
CA ARG A 216 -9.28 -9.47 6.44
C ARG A 216 -8.42 -8.34 5.92
N TYR A 217 -8.98 -7.43 5.17
CA TYR A 217 -8.30 -6.28 4.56
C TYR A 217 -9.20 -5.05 4.50
N GLU A 218 -8.61 -3.88 4.49
CA GLU A 218 -9.34 -2.62 4.35
C GLU A 218 -9.68 -2.35 2.89
N VAL A 219 -10.86 -1.84 2.62
CA VAL A 219 -11.31 -1.48 1.26
C VAL A 219 -10.90 -0.04 0.97
N GLY A 220 -9.81 0.16 0.23
CA GLY A 220 -9.45 1.46 -0.32
C GLY A 220 -9.39 2.62 0.68
N ASN A 221 -8.88 2.40 1.91
CA ASN A 221 -8.75 3.40 2.98
C ASN A 221 -10.09 4.06 3.38
N THR A 222 -11.17 3.32 3.33
CA THR A 222 -12.50 3.81 3.67
C THR A 222 -12.89 3.59 5.14
N GLY A 223 -12.04 2.89 5.92
CA GLY A 223 -12.40 2.36 7.23
C GLY A 223 -13.36 1.16 7.17
N VAL A 224 -13.72 0.71 5.97
CA VAL A 224 -14.55 -0.49 5.77
C VAL A 224 -13.64 -1.68 5.51
N TYR A 225 -13.81 -2.75 6.29
CA TYR A 225 -13.03 -3.96 6.14
C TYR A 225 -13.84 -5.08 5.50
N LYS A 226 -13.19 -5.91 4.69
CA LYS A 226 -13.72 -7.16 4.16
C LYS A 226 -12.98 -8.36 4.71
N ILE A 227 -13.70 -9.48 4.82
CA ILE A 227 -13.12 -10.76 5.22
C ILE A 227 -13.51 -11.84 4.22
N GLY A 228 -12.58 -12.73 3.90
CA GLY A 228 -12.83 -13.85 3.00
C GLY A 228 -11.63 -14.73 2.77
N TRP A 229 -11.80 -15.69 1.86
CA TRP A 229 -10.83 -16.72 1.53
C TRP A 229 -10.00 -16.31 0.31
N ALA A 230 -8.68 -16.44 0.42
CA ALA A 230 -7.73 -16.29 -0.68
C ALA A 230 -7.25 -17.66 -1.17
N ARG A 231 -6.77 -17.73 -2.42
CA ARG A 231 -5.99 -18.89 -2.87
C ARG A 231 -4.60 -18.86 -2.29
N TRP A 232 -4.02 -17.70 -2.27
CA TRP A 232 -2.67 -17.46 -1.83
C TRP A 232 -2.48 -16.02 -1.34
N VAL A 233 -1.69 -15.84 -0.30
CA VAL A 233 -1.15 -14.54 0.12
C VAL A 233 0.30 -14.75 0.53
N GLY A 234 1.21 -13.86 0.18
CA GLY A 234 2.62 -13.97 0.48
C GLY A 234 2.89 -14.20 1.98
N GLY A 235 3.70 -15.20 2.32
CA GLY A 235 4.09 -15.53 3.70
C GLY A 235 3.07 -16.30 4.54
N VAL A 236 1.81 -16.37 4.12
CA VAL A 236 0.70 -16.94 4.93
C VAL A 236 0.84 -18.44 5.18
N ARG A 237 1.64 -19.18 4.41
CA ARG A 237 1.85 -20.64 4.59
C ARG A 237 2.40 -21.02 5.97
N ASN A 238 3.01 -20.09 6.68
CA ASN A 238 3.64 -20.33 7.99
C ASN A 238 2.71 -19.96 9.17
N THR A 239 1.48 -19.52 8.91
CA THR A 239 0.49 -19.27 9.97
C THR A 239 -0.22 -20.55 10.34
N GLY A 240 -0.59 -20.67 11.62
CA GLY A 240 -1.35 -21.81 12.14
C GLY A 240 -2.66 -22.04 11.39
N ASN A 241 -3.29 -23.18 11.64
CA ASN A 241 -4.58 -23.52 11.08
C ASN A 241 -5.71 -22.80 11.82
N VAL A 242 -6.74 -22.38 11.09
CA VAL A 242 -8.03 -22.01 11.69
C VAL A 242 -8.71 -23.31 12.12
N ASN A 243 -9.01 -23.43 13.40
CA ASN A 243 -9.76 -24.56 13.94
C ASN A 243 -11.26 -24.27 13.86
N VAL A 244 -12.00 -25.12 13.19
CA VAL A 244 -13.46 -25.03 13.06
C VAL A 244 -14.08 -26.09 13.96
N THR A 245 -14.56 -25.69 15.12
CA THR A 245 -15.08 -26.56 16.17
C THR A 245 -16.60 -26.45 16.33
N ASN A 246 -17.23 -25.46 15.68
CA ASN A 246 -18.67 -25.17 15.75
C ASN A 246 -19.19 -25.00 17.20
N VAL A 247 -18.44 -24.20 17.99
CA VAL A 247 -18.69 -24.01 19.44
C VAL A 247 -19.88 -23.11 19.69
N TYR A 248 -20.13 -22.14 18.81
CA TYR A 248 -21.23 -21.20 19.01
C TYR A 248 -22.47 -21.63 18.22
N ALA A 249 -23.63 -21.32 18.75
CA ALA A 249 -24.88 -21.47 18.02
C ALA A 249 -25.59 -20.14 17.92
N ASN A 250 -26.15 -19.84 16.75
CA ASN A 250 -27.03 -18.69 16.61
C ASN A 250 -28.23 -18.80 17.57
N GLY A 251 -28.90 -17.68 17.85
CA GLY A 251 -30.10 -17.66 18.69
C GLY A 251 -31.33 -18.18 17.97
N SER A 252 -32.51 -17.82 18.49
CA SER A 252 -33.82 -18.23 17.93
C SER A 252 -34.18 -17.46 16.66
N THR A 253 -33.40 -16.50 16.23
CA THR A 253 -33.63 -15.67 15.03
C THR A 253 -32.54 -15.89 13.99
N ARG A 254 -32.88 -15.65 12.74
CA ARG A 254 -31.89 -15.69 11.65
C ARG A 254 -30.97 -14.46 11.75
N GLU A 255 -29.66 -14.70 11.66
CA GLU A 255 -28.64 -13.65 11.63
C GLU A 255 -28.01 -13.52 10.24
N ASN A 256 -27.95 -12.29 9.70
CA ASN A 256 -27.33 -12.04 8.42
C ASN A 256 -25.80 -11.96 8.56
N ILE A 257 -25.10 -12.53 7.59
CA ILE A 257 -23.64 -12.51 7.52
C ILE A 257 -23.21 -11.67 6.32
N PHE A 258 -22.26 -10.77 6.58
CA PHE A 258 -21.79 -9.76 5.64
C PHE A 258 -20.30 -9.95 5.34
N ALA A 259 -19.90 -9.63 4.10
CA ALA A 259 -18.48 -9.66 3.71
C ALA A 259 -17.68 -8.49 4.33
N ASN A 260 -18.35 -7.41 4.69
CA ASN A 260 -17.76 -6.14 5.10
C ASN A 260 -18.34 -5.60 6.41
N THR A 261 -17.57 -4.74 7.08
CA THR A 261 -17.90 -4.20 8.41
C THR A 261 -19.04 -3.19 8.41
N ASP A 262 -19.31 -2.52 7.29
CA ASP A 262 -20.47 -1.61 7.13
C ASP A 262 -21.80 -2.35 6.87
N CYS A 263 -21.75 -3.69 6.80
CA CYS A 263 -22.91 -4.55 6.56
C CYS A 263 -23.67 -4.27 5.24
N SER A 264 -23.01 -3.69 4.25
CA SER A 264 -23.61 -3.42 2.93
C SER A 264 -23.63 -4.61 1.97
N MET A 265 -22.72 -5.61 2.16
CA MET A 265 -22.58 -6.77 1.29
C MET A 265 -22.97 -8.08 2.02
N LYS A 266 -24.24 -8.44 1.95
CA LYS A 266 -24.70 -9.73 2.48
C LYS A 266 -24.18 -10.91 1.65
N ILE A 267 -23.60 -11.91 2.33
CA ILE A 267 -23.04 -13.13 1.72
C ILE A 267 -23.76 -14.40 2.13
N GLY A 268 -24.55 -14.34 3.19
CA GLY A 268 -25.29 -15.48 3.72
C GLY A 268 -26.05 -15.13 4.97
N SER A 269 -26.44 -16.16 5.70
CA SER A 269 -27.07 -16.05 7.02
C SER A 269 -26.77 -17.30 7.83
N LEU A 270 -26.83 -17.15 9.14
CA LEU A 270 -26.99 -18.26 10.10
C LEU A 270 -28.48 -18.44 10.39
N ASP A 271 -29.00 -19.63 10.20
CA ASP A 271 -30.36 -19.96 10.56
C ASP A 271 -30.52 -20.09 12.08
N PRO A 272 -31.74 -20.07 12.63
CA PRO A 272 -31.94 -20.29 14.04
C PRO A 272 -31.24 -21.59 14.49
N TRP A 273 -30.46 -21.50 15.57
CA TRP A 273 -29.69 -22.60 16.18
C TRP A 273 -28.59 -23.20 15.30
N GLU A 274 -28.29 -22.59 14.13
CA GLU A 274 -27.17 -23.00 13.29
C GLU A 274 -25.85 -22.77 14.01
N LYS A 275 -24.95 -23.75 13.91
CA LYS A 275 -23.65 -23.71 14.57
C LYS A 275 -22.61 -22.98 13.73
N CYS A 276 -21.73 -22.25 14.42
CA CYS A 276 -20.59 -21.55 13.82
C CYS A 276 -19.40 -21.51 14.79
N ASP A 277 -18.24 -21.11 14.30
CA ASP A 277 -17.14 -20.63 15.13
C ASP A 277 -17.07 -19.11 15.08
N CYS A 278 -16.61 -18.51 16.16
CA CYS A 278 -16.28 -17.11 16.23
C CYS A 278 -14.77 -16.96 16.40
N LEU A 279 -14.15 -16.24 15.47
CA LEU A 279 -12.70 -15.97 15.45
C LEU A 279 -12.32 -14.72 16.24
N GLY A 280 -13.27 -14.15 16.97
CA GLY A 280 -13.14 -12.93 17.76
C GLY A 280 -14.05 -11.82 17.28
N LEU A 281 -13.93 -10.67 17.94
CA LEU A 281 -14.64 -9.45 17.56
C LEU A 281 -13.72 -8.53 16.74
N PHE A 282 -14.26 -7.92 15.71
CA PHE A 282 -13.63 -6.84 14.97
C PHE A 282 -14.64 -5.71 14.79
N GLU A 283 -14.30 -4.49 15.22
CA GLU A 283 -15.23 -3.34 15.27
C GLU A 283 -16.58 -3.69 15.93
N ASN A 284 -16.52 -4.41 17.06
CA ASN A 284 -17.67 -4.90 17.79
C ASN A 284 -18.58 -5.86 17.00
N LYS A 285 -18.12 -6.43 15.89
CA LYS A 285 -18.83 -7.44 15.11
C LYS A 285 -18.15 -8.81 15.22
N PRO A 286 -18.88 -9.87 15.54
CA PRO A 286 -18.35 -11.22 15.50
C PRO A 286 -17.85 -11.59 14.11
N VAL A 287 -16.61 -12.06 14.02
CA VAL A 287 -16.06 -12.71 12.83
C VAL A 287 -16.40 -14.18 12.91
N VAL A 288 -17.27 -14.63 12.02
CA VAL A 288 -17.79 -16.01 12.07
C VAL A 288 -17.34 -16.84 10.88
N ILE A 289 -17.14 -18.12 11.12
CA ILE A 289 -17.00 -19.17 10.11
C ILE A 289 -18.05 -20.23 10.33
N TYR A 290 -18.74 -20.63 9.28
CA TYR A 290 -19.82 -21.60 9.39
C TYR A 290 -19.91 -22.49 8.13
N LYS A 291 -20.39 -23.71 8.33
CA LYS A 291 -20.57 -24.70 7.25
C LYS A 291 -21.84 -24.40 6.47
N VAL A 292 -21.75 -24.41 5.17
CA VAL A 292 -22.94 -24.31 4.32
C VAL A 292 -23.66 -25.66 4.32
N ASN A 293 -24.91 -25.66 4.77
CA ASN A 293 -25.71 -26.89 4.95
C ASN A 293 -25.65 -27.85 3.76
N GLY A 294 -25.40 -29.12 4.04
CA GLY A 294 -25.34 -30.20 3.04
C GLY A 294 -24.06 -30.23 2.18
N THR A 295 -23.06 -29.40 2.48
CA THR A 295 -21.81 -29.30 1.71
C THR A 295 -20.57 -29.38 2.60
N ASN A 296 -19.39 -29.55 1.98
CA ASN A 296 -18.11 -29.33 2.64
C ASN A 296 -17.56 -27.92 2.40
N ASN A 297 -18.43 -26.99 2.04
CA ASN A 297 -18.09 -25.58 1.83
C ASN A 297 -18.31 -24.80 3.11
N TYR A 298 -17.40 -23.86 3.42
CA TYR A 298 -17.48 -22.97 4.56
C TYR A 298 -17.54 -21.53 4.09
N LYS A 299 -18.35 -20.72 4.75
CA LYS A 299 -18.41 -19.28 4.59
C LYS A 299 -17.83 -18.57 5.82
N THR A 300 -17.35 -17.37 5.59
CA THR A 300 -16.88 -16.47 6.64
C THR A 300 -17.42 -15.08 6.39
N GLY A 301 -17.60 -14.31 7.46
CA GLY A 301 -18.03 -12.92 7.39
C GLY A 301 -18.23 -12.30 8.76
N PHE A 302 -18.76 -11.09 8.73
CA PHE A 302 -19.15 -10.36 9.94
C PHE A 302 -20.63 -10.61 10.24
N ALA A 303 -20.93 -10.95 11.49
CA ALA A 303 -22.29 -10.95 12.02
C ALA A 303 -22.52 -9.64 12.80
N VAL A 304 -23.77 -9.20 12.91
CA VAL A 304 -24.10 -8.11 13.82
C VAL A 304 -24.10 -8.64 15.24
N TRP A 305 -24.62 -9.84 15.43
CA TRP A 305 -24.65 -10.53 16.71
C TRP A 305 -24.70 -12.05 16.52
N VAL A 306 -24.06 -12.80 17.41
CA VAL A 306 -24.20 -14.25 17.53
C VAL A 306 -24.30 -14.60 19.00
N ASN A 307 -25.26 -15.43 19.36
CA ASN A 307 -25.51 -15.80 20.75
C ASN A 307 -24.29 -16.47 21.42
N GLY A 308 -23.94 -16.00 22.60
CA GLY A 308 -22.78 -16.48 23.35
C GLY A 308 -21.42 -15.86 22.95
N VAL A 309 -21.38 -15.03 21.90
CA VAL A 309 -20.20 -14.22 21.60
C VAL A 309 -20.30 -12.89 22.34
N LYS A 310 -19.35 -12.66 23.24
CA LYS A 310 -19.24 -11.40 24.01
C LYS A 310 -17.93 -10.71 23.70
#